data_92e00b65e11dbf0662aa4454d7a2bf49
#
_entry.id   92e00b65e11dbf0662aa4454d7a2bf49
#
_cell.length_a   1.000
_cell.length_b   1.000
_cell.length_c   1.000
_cell.angle_alpha   90.00
_cell.angle_beta   90.00
_cell.angle_gamma   90.00
#
_symmetry.space_group_name_H-M   'P 1'
#
loop_
_entity.id
_entity.type
_entity.pdbx_description
1 polymer ?
#
loop_
_entity_poly.entity_id
_entity_poly.type
_entity_poly.pdbx_seq_one_letter_code
_entity_poly.pdbx_strand_id
1 'polypeptide(L)'
;EPTPEETTEETKEEETAAEEPSQEELDQAAADEVAAMIDAIYVQTRTDETDAQCEAAKAAWDALTDEQKALVEGEEASPDYFGLDTGDASKDDPRNQDEIGENELLVVSFGTSFNDSRVADIKGIEDALQEANPDWSVRRAFTAQIIINHVQARDGEKIDNMQQALDRAVANGVKNLIVQPTHLMHGAEYDEMNEMLDQYRDKFESVAVAEPLLGEVGADASVINADKEAVAKAVTDAAVKDAGYESAAAAAADKTAFVFMGHGTSHTAKVSYSQMQTTMQTLGYDNVFIGTVEGEPEDTSCEAVIEAVKAA
;
A
#
# COMPACT_ATOMS: atom_id res chain seq x y z
N GLU A 1 -50.21 39.91 -70.27
CA GLU A 1 -49.19 38.94 -69.72
C GLU A 1 -48.65 39.51 -68.47
N PRO A 2 -48.79 38.87 -67.28
CA PRO A 2 -48.24 39.36 -66.05
C PRO A 2 -46.90 38.71 -65.75
N THR A 3 -45.96 39.48 -65.28
CA THR A 3 -44.65 39.15 -64.76
C THR A 3 -44.81 38.46 -63.37
N PRO A 4 -43.97 37.44 -63.00
CA PRO A 4 -44.06 36.82 -61.67
C PRO A 4 -43.31 37.68 -60.63
N GLU A 5 -43.96 37.83 -59.47
CA GLU A 5 -43.39 38.38 -58.26
C GLU A 5 -42.40 37.35 -57.68
N GLU A 6 -41.18 37.80 -57.41
CA GLU A 6 -40.12 37.11 -56.74
C GLU A 6 -40.29 37.23 -55.20
N THR A 7 -40.69 36.12 -54.57
CA THR A 7 -40.85 36.05 -53.16
C THR A 7 -39.47 35.70 -52.54
N THR A 8 -38.85 36.68 -51.93
CA THR A 8 -37.65 36.51 -51.10
C THR A 8 -38.07 35.90 -49.76
N GLU A 9 -37.74 34.61 -49.55
CA GLU A 9 -37.76 34.00 -48.22
C GLU A 9 -36.54 34.48 -47.44
N GLU A 10 -36.78 35.33 -46.43
CA GLU A 10 -35.80 35.63 -45.37
C GLU A 10 -35.68 34.40 -44.48
N THR A 11 -34.59 33.66 -44.63
CA THR A 11 -34.14 32.67 -43.65
C THR A 11 -33.63 33.42 -42.43
N LYS A 12 -34.43 33.43 -41.36
CA LYS A 12 -33.94 33.77 -40.02
C LYS A 12 -33.00 32.66 -39.56
N GLU A 13 -31.72 32.91 -39.57
CA GLU A 13 -30.76 32.16 -38.74
C GLU A 13 -31.09 32.49 -37.28
N GLU A 14 -31.67 31.51 -36.57
CA GLU A 14 -31.77 31.50 -35.13
C GLU A 14 -30.34 31.25 -34.60
N GLU A 15 -29.65 32.33 -34.25
CA GLU A 15 -28.42 32.32 -33.47
C GLU A 15 -28.80 31.80 -32.07
N THR A 16 -28.65 30.48 -31.84
CA THR A 16 -28.75 29.88 -30.51
C THR A 16 -27.60 30.45 -29.68
N ALA A 17 -27.89 31.45 -28.87
CA ALA A 17 -26.98 31.89 -27.82
C ALA A 17 -26.68 30.68 -26.94
N ALA A 18 -25.43 30.27 -26.88
CA ALA A 18 -25.00 29.26 -25.93
C ALA A 18 -25.35 29.78 -24.53
N GLU A 19 -26.17 29.08 -23.80
CA GLU A 19 -26.47 29.39 -22.41
C GLU A 19 -25.14 29.35 -21.61
N GLU A 20 -24.89 30.37 -20.81
CA GLU A 20 -23.74 30.35 -19.89
C GLU A 20 -23.95 29.18 -18.92
N PRO A 21 -22.88 28.40 -18.61
CA PRO A 21 -22.99 27.25 -17.73
C PRO A 21 -23.49 27.68 -16.34
N SER A 22 -24.37 26.88 -15.78
CA SER A 22 -24.88 27.08 -14.41
C SER A 22 -23.75 26.91 -13.39
N GLN A 23 -23.96 27.42 -12.17
CA GLN A 23 -22.97 27.25 -11.09
C GLN A 23 -22.73 25.76 -10.78
N GLU A 24 -23.74 24.94 -10.83
CA GLU A 24 -23.65 23.50 -10.63
C GLU A 24 -22.76 22.82 -11.71
N GLU A 25 -22.90 23.23 -12.98
CA GLU A 25 -22.05 22.73 -14.06
C GLU A 25 -20.60 23.19 -13.91
N LEU A 26 -20.36 24.42 -13.42
CA LEU A 26 -19.02 24.92 -13.16
C LEU A 26 -18.36 24.20 -11.97
N ASP A 27 -19.12 23.92 -10.92
CA ASP A 27 -18.64 23.19 -9.73
C ASP A 27 -18.29 21.75 -10.10
N GLN A 28 -19.13 21.08 -10.89
CA GLN A 28 -18.86 19.73 -11.39
C GLN A 28 -17.62 19.71 -12.30
N ALA A 29 -17.49 20.66 -13.22
CA ALA A 29 -16.32 20.75 -14.11
C ALA A 29 -15.00 20.93 -13.32
N ALA A 30 -15.02 21.75 -12.26
CA ALA A 30 -13.87 21.94 -11.40
C ALA A 30 -13.49 20.65 -10.63
N ALA A 31 -14.50 19.93 -10.15
CA ALA A 31 -14.29 18.63 -9.48
C ALA A 31 -13.76 17.57 -10.45
N ASP A 32 -14.30 17.49 -11.67
CA ASP A 32 -13.87 16.55 -12.71
C ASP A 32 -12.41 16.79 -13.13
N GLU A 33 -11.97 18.06 -13.22
CA GLU A 33 -10.58 18.39 -13.52
C GLU A 33 -9.63 17.87 -12.44
N VAL A 34 -9.99 18.04 -11.17
CA VAL A 34 -9.20 17.53 -10.04
C VAL A 34 -9.23 16.02 -9.99
N ALA A 35 -10.36 15.39 -10.26
CA ALA A 35 -10.48 13.93 -10.34
C ALA A 35 -9.51 13.36 -11.40
N ALA A 36 -9.47 13.97 -12.59
CA ALA A 36 -8.54 13.56 -13.65
C ALA A 36 -7.07 13.71 -13.24
N MET A 37 -6.73 14.75 -12.47
CA MET A 37 -5.36 14.92 -11.95
C MET A 37 -4.99 13.87 -10.90
N ILE A 38 -5.92 13.48 -10.05
CA ILE A 38 -5.73 12.40 -9.05
C ILE A 38 -5.56 11.06 -9.78
N ASP A 39 -6.43 10.74 -10.74
CA ASP A 39 -6.32 9.49 -11.51
C ASP A 39 -5.00 9.42 -12.28
N ALA A 40 -4.46 10.55 -12.75
CA ALA A 40 -3.17 10.62 -13.44
C ALA A 40 -1.96 10.30 -12.54
N ILE A 41 -2.05 10.50 -11.23
CA ILE A 41 -1.00 10.14 -10.27
C ILE A 41 -1.24 8.78 -9.61
N TYR A 42 -2.38 8.14 -9.83
CA TYR A 42 -2.68 6.79 -9.36
C TYR A 42 -2.10 5.75 -10.34
N VAL A 43 -0.79 5.73 -10.43
CA VAL A 43 -0.04 4.90 -11.39
C VAL A 43 1.17 4.25 -10.73
N GLN A 44 1.56 3.06 -11.21
CA GLN A 44 2.68 2.30 -10.67
C GLN A 44 4.05 2.71 -11.27
N THR A 45 4.07 3.60 -12.26
CA THR A 45 5.30 4.03 -12.91
C THR A 45 5.64 5.46 -12.56
N ARG A 46 6.88 5.69 -12.11
CA ARG A 46 7.43 7.03 -11.91
C ARG A 46 8.05 7.54 -13.22
N THR A 47 7.80 8.81 -13.54
CA THR A 47 8.40 9.56 -14.64
C THR A 47 9.02 10.87 -14.15
N ASP A 48 9.70 11.59 -15.02
CA ASP A 48 10.25 12.93 -14.70
C ASP A 48 9.16 13.95 -14.37
N GLU A 49 7.91 13.71 -14.80
CA GLU A 49 6.76 14.59 -14.56
C GLU A 49 6.04 14.30 -13.25
N THR A 50 6.31 13.17 -12.60
CA THR A 50 5.57 12.70 -11.41
C THR A 50 5.57 13.75 -10.29
N ASP A 51 6.71 14.39 -9.99
CA ASP A 51 6.78 15.38 -8.92
C ASP A 51 5.86 16.58 -9.21
N ALA A 52 5.90 17.09 -10.44
CA ALA A 52 5.06 18.21 -10.86
C ALA A 52 3.57 17.83 -10.89
N GLN A 53 3.23 16.61 -11.30
CA GLN A 53 1.86 16.11 -11.29
C GLN A 53 1.30 15.99 -9.87
N CYS A 54 2.10 15.49 -8.92
CA CYS A 54 1.71 15.42 -7.51
C CYS A 54 1.43 16.82 -6.92
N GLU A 55 2.33 17.77 -7.17
CA GLU A 55 2.17 19.15 -6.71
C GLU A 55 0.94 19.83 -7.34
N ALA A 56 0.72 19.63 -8.64
CA ALA A 56 -0.42 20.21 -9.35
C ALA A 56 -1.77 19.62 -8.86
N ALA A 57 -1.87 18.32 -8.66
CA ALA A 57 -3.09 17.68 -8.18
C ALA A 57 -3.49 18.19 -6.79
N LYS A 58 -2.53 18.32 -5.87
CA LYS A 58 -2.81 18.84 -4.53
C LYS A 58 -3.18 20.32 -4.55
N ALA A 59 -2.48 21.13 -5.34
CA ALA A 59 -2.78 22.56 -5.48
C ALA A 59 -4.19 22.78 -6.07
N ALA A 60 -4.58 22.00 -7.05
CA ALA A 60 -5.90 22.05 -7.64
C ALA A 60 -7.00 21.62 -6.62
N TRP A 61 -6.76 20.57 -5.85
CA TRP A 61 -7.64 20.16 -4.75
C TRP A 61 -7.81 21.25 -3.68
N ASP A 62 -6.72 21.89 -3.27
CA ASP A 62 -6.75 22.94 -2.25
C ASP A 62 -7.49 24.20 -2.72
N ALA A 63 -7.59 24.43 -4.02
CA ALA A 63 -8.33 25.53 -4.61
C ALA A 63 -9.85 25.27 -4.68
N LEU A 64 -10.32 24.03 -4.52
CA LEU A 64 -11.75 23.70 -4.51
C LEU A 64 -12.44 24.16 -3.24
N THR A 65 -13.72 24.54 -3.35
CA THR A 65 -14.60 24.72 -2.19
C THR A 65 -14.94 23.36 -1.57
N ASP A 66 -15.50 23.33 -0.37
CA ASP A 66 -15.90 22.08 0.28
C ASP A 66 -17.01 21.37 -0.51
N GLU A 67 -17.92 22.14 -1.13
CA GLU A 67 -18.97 21.61 -2.00
C GLU A 67 -18.38 20.95 -3.25
N GLN A 68 -17.37 21.58 -3.89
CA GLN A 68 -16.68 21.03 -5.06
C GLN A 68 -15.87 19.77 -4.69
N LYS A 69 -15.19 19.77 -3.53
CA LYS A 69 -14.47 18.57 -3.05
C LYS A 69 -15.37 17.37 -2.87
N ALA A 70 -16.62 17.59 -2.43
CA ALA A 70 -17.60 16.52 -2.28
C ALA A 70 -18.08 15.92 -3.61
N LEU A 71 -17.86 16.63 -4.73
CA LEU A 71 -18.19 16.19 -6.09
C LEU A 71 -17.04 15.45 -6.80
N VAL A 72 -15.86 15.39 -6.21
CA VAL A 72 -14.70 14.72 -6.83
C VAL A 72 -14.97 13.23 -6.92
N GLU A 73 -15.09 12.73 -8.15
CA GLU A 73 -15.35 11.33 -8.47
C GLU A 73 -14.62 10.98 -9.78
N GLY A 74 -13.76 9.97 -9.76
CA GLY A 74 -12.99 9.48 -10.88
C GLY A 74 -12.89 7.97 -10.88
N GLU A 75 -11.94 7.40 -11.60
CA GLU A 75 -11.66 5.96 -11.57
C GLU A 75 -11.15 5.56 -10.17
N GLU A 76 -10.22 6.33 -9.62
CA GLU A 76 -9.63 6.14 -8.29
C GLU A 76 -9.80 7.39 -7.42
N ALA A 77 -10.11 8.53 -8.03
CA ALA A 77 -10.34 9.78 -7.34
C ALA A 77 -11.65 9.75 -6.55
N SER A 78 -11.60 10.30 -5.34
CA SER A 78 -12.75 10.44 -4.47
C SER A 78 -12.55 11.63 -3.51
N PRO A 79 -13.60 12.09 -2.83
CA PRO A 79 -13.46 13.12 -1.79
C PRO A 79 -12.50 12.71 -0.66
N ASP A 80 -12.34 11.41 -0.41
CA ASP A 80 -11.47 10.86 0.63
C ASP A 80 -10.00 10.81 0.22
N TYR A 81 -9.67 10.90 -1.07
CA TYR A 81 -8.30 10.75 -1.55
C TYR A 81 -7.33 11.71 -0.84
N PHE A 82 -7.67 13.00 -0.77
CA PHE A 82 -6.93 14.00 0.01
C PHE A 82 -7.68 14.45 1.28
N GLY A 83 -8.96 14.18 1.38
CA GLY A 83 -9.82 14.67 2.45
C GLY A 83 -9.85 13.81 3.70
N LEU A 84 -9.46 12.53 3.60
CA LEU A 84 -9.47 11.62 4.74
C LEU A 84 -8.35 11.99 5.72
N ASP A 85 -8.70 12.11 7.01
CA ASP A 85 -7.71 12.23 8.09
C ASP A 85 -7.06 10.87 8.33
N THR A 86 -5.76 10.77 8.04
CA THR A 86 -4.95 9.55 8.19
C THR A 86 -3.87 9.68 9.25
N GLY A 87 -3.87 10.77 10.02
CA GLY A 87 -2.87 11.05 11.06
C GLY A 87 -1.82 12.07 10.65
N ASP A 88 -0.81 12.23 11.49
CA ASP A 88 0.21 13.27 11.41
C ASP A 88 1.46 12.77 10.67
N ALA A 89 1.62 13.19 9.41
CA ALA A 89 2.75 12.85 8.55
C ALA A 89 4.11 13.32 9.14
N SER A 90 4.13 14.39 9.95
CA SER A 90 5.37 14.94 10.51
C SER A 90 6.06 14.00 11.53
N LYS A 91 5.38 12.96 11.97
CA LYS A 91 5.92 11.92 12.87
C LYS A 91 6.68 10.82 12.13
N ASP A 92 6.57 10.78 10.81
CA ASP A 92 7.29 9.83 9.98
C ASP A 92 8.69 10.31 9.63
N ASP A 93 9.54 9.38 9.18
CA ASP A 93 10.88 9.64 8.65
C ASP A 93 10.99 8.85 7.34
N PRO A 94 11.13 9.50 6.18
CA PRO A 94 11.25 8.81 4.90
C PRO A 94 12.55 8.01 4.75
N ARG A 95 13.50 8.15 5.67
CA ARG A 95 14.77 7.42 5.74
C ARG A 95 15.52 7.37 4.40
N ASN A 96 15.62 8.53 3.75
CA ASN A 96 16.30 8.70 2.47
C ASN A 96 17.44 9.73 2.53
N GLN A 97 18.06 9.90 3.71
CA GLN A 97 19.20 10.80 3.90
C GLN A 97 20.44 10.27 3.16
N ASP A 98 21.28 11.21 2.73
CA ASP A 98 22.58 10.92 2.13
C ASP A 98 23.71 10.85 3.17
N GLU A 99 24.94 10.54 2.73
CA GLU A 99 26.14 10.49 3.56
C GLU A 99 26.07 9.48 4.72
N ILE A 100 25.58 8.29 4.44
CA ILE A 100 25.24 7.26 5.44
C ILE A 100 26.36 6.27 5.77
N GLY A 101 27.50 6.36 5.10
CA GLY A 101 28.60 5.40 5.27
C GLY A 101 28.51 4.21 4.31
N GLU A 102 29.26 3.14 4.61
CA GLU A 102 29.48 2.03 3.69
C GLU A 102 28.48 0.86 3.88
N ASN A 103 27.74 0.84 5.00
CA ASN A 103 26.84 -0.25 5.35
C ASN A 103 25.39 0.25 5.38
N GLU A 104 24.55 -0.32 4.53
CA GLU A 104 23.12 0.02 4.45
C GLU A 104 22.25 -1.22 4.64
N LEU A 105 21.21 -1.07 5.48
CA LEU A 105 20.09 -1.98 5.61
C LEU A 105 18.88 -1.30 5.01
N LEU A 106 18.51 -1.72 3.79
CA LEU A 106 17.37 -1.20 3.04
C LEU A 106 16.12 -2.00 3.39
N VAL A 107 15.18 -1.36 4.09
CA VAL A 107 13.87 -1.94 4.41
C VAL A 107 12.93 -1.65 3.25
N VAL A 108 12.41 -2.71 2.63
CA VAL A 108 11.53 -2.63 1.47
C VAL A 108 10.13 -3.06 1.86
N SER A 109 9.18 -2.15 1.74
CA SER A 109 7.77 -2.35 2.07
C SER A 109 6.88 -2.06 0.86
N PHE A 110 5.69 -2.67 0.80
CA PHE A 110 4.67 -2.23 -0.15
C PHE A 110 4.33 -0.76 0.09
N GLY A 111 4.16 -0.38 1.34
CA GLY A 111 3.85 0.98 1.77
C GLY A 111 2.41 1.15 2.21
N THR A 112 2.13 2.29 2.80
CA THR A 112 0.79 2.74 3.13
C THR A 112 0.69 4.26 3.08
N SER A 113 -0.42 4.78 2.58
CA SER A 113 -0.74 6.21 2.60
C SER A 113 -1.36 6.68 3.93
N PHE A 114 -1.73 5.75 4.81
CA PHE A 114 -2.23 6.09 6.15
C PHE A 114 -1.07 6.47 7.07
N ASN A 115 -1.02 7.74 7.48
CA ASN A 115 0.08 8.28 8.27
C ASN A 115 0.26 7.56 9.60
N ASP A 116 -0.83 7.31 10.34
CA ASP A 116 -0.76 6.63 11.64
C ASP A 116 -0.24 5.19 11.49
N SER A 117 -0.69 4.43 10.48
CA SER A 117 -0.20 3.08 10.20
C SER A 117 1.26 3.11 9.75
N ARG A 118 1.64 4.08 8.89
CA ARG A 118 3.03 4.19 8.45
C ARG A 118 3.98 4.44 9.62
N VAL A 119 3.59 5.29 10.56
CA VAL A 119 4.37 5.61 11.78
C VAL A 119 4.37 4.44 12.75
N ALA A 120 3.22 3.82 13.02
CA ALA A 120 3.11 2.76 14.00
C ALA A 120 3.75 1.44 13.54
N ASP A 121 3.50 1.06 12.30
CA ASP A 121 3.85 -0.25 11.78
C ASP A 121 5.19 -0.22 11.02
N ILE A 122 5.28 0.51 9.90
CA ILE A 122 6.47 0.50 9.05
C ILE A 122 7.67 1.14 9.76
N LYS A 123 7.50 2.37 10.25
CA LYS A 123 8.55 3.07 11.01
C LYS A 123 8.91 2.30 12.28
N GLY A 124 7.95 1.66 12.94
CA GLY A 124 8.20 0.82 14.11
C GLY A 124 9.13 -0.35 13.80
N ILE A 125 8.96 -1.03 12.67
CA ILE A 125 9.88 -2.09 12.20
C ILE A 125 11.26 -1.51 11.90
N GLU A 126 11.32 -0.39 11.17
CA GLU A 126 12.58 0.27 10.80
C GLU A 126 13.37 0.76 12.03
N ASP A 127 12.68 1.33 13.01
CA ASP A 127 13.28 1.76 14.28
C ASP A 127 13.86 0.57 15.05
N ALA A 128 13.14 -0.55 15.13
CA ALA A 128 13.62 -1.76 15.77
C ALA A 128 14.85 -2.36 15.05
N LEU A 129 14.85 -2.33 13.72
CA LEU A 129 16.01 -2.77 12.93
C LEU A 129 17.21 -1.84 13.13
N GLN A 130 17.01 -0.53 13.22
CA GLN A 130 18.07 0.43 13.49
C GLN A 130 18.65 0.25 14.91
N GLU A 131 17.81 0.01 15.89
CA GLU A 131 18.24 -0.26 17.27
C GLU A 131 19.09 -1.55 17.36
N ALA A 132 18.65 -2.59 16.65
CA ALA A 132 19.35 -3.88 16.62
C ALA A 132 20.66 -3.84 15.82
N ASN A 133 20.81 -2.91 14.89
CA ASN A 133 21.94 -2.80 13.97
C ASN A 133 22.55 -1.38 13.98
N PRO A 134 23.12 -0.90 15.09
CA PRO A 134 23.57 0.49 15.25
C PRO A 134 24.70 0.90 14.30
N ASP A 135 25.46 -0.06 13.78
CA ASP A 135 26.56 0.17 12.83
C ASP A 135 26.12 0.19 11.36
N TRP A 136 24.82 0.00 11.12
CA TRP A 136 24.19 0.02 9.80
C TRP A 136 23.25 1.21 9.68
N SER A 137 23.20 1.81 8.50
CA SER A 137 22.20 2.86 8.21
C SER A 137 20.92 2.22 7.67
N VAL A 138 19.84 2.31 8.43
CA VAL A 138 18.53 1.81 7.99
C VAL A 138 17.90 2.82 7.06
N ARG A 139 17.51 2.37 5.86
CA ARG A 139 16.87 3.14 4.81
C ARG A 139 15.55 2.51 4.40
N ARG A 140 14.71 3.28 3.76
CA ARG A 140 13.36 2.87 3.31
C ARG A 140 13.27 2.88 1.80
N ALA A 141 12.55 1.90 1.25
CA ALA A 141 11.95 1.94 -0.08
C ALA A 141 10.52 1.42 -0.03
N PHE A 142 9.62 2.02 -0.82
CA PHE A 142 8.30 1.46 -1.08
C PHE A 142 8.24 0.87 -2.50
N THR A 143 7.48 -0.20 -2.67
CA THR A 143 7.26 -0.82 -3.98
C THR A 143 6.01 -0.26 -4.69
N ALA A 144 5.01 0.20 -3.95
CA ALA A 144 3.79 0.76 -4.52
C ALA A 144 3.95 2.24 -4.89
N GLN A 145 4.20 2.54 -6.17
CA GLN A 145 4.35 3.91 -6.65
C GLN A 145 3.09 4.76 -6.42
N ILE A 146 1.91 4.17 -6.53
CA ILE A 146 0.63 4.85 -6.24
C ILE A 146 0.59 5.41 -4.82
N ILE A 147 1.13 4.67 -3.84
CA ILE A 147 1.21 5.10 -2.45
C ILE A 147 2.24 6.22 -2.28
N ILE A 148 3.41 6.08 -2.91
CA ILE A 148 4.44 7.12 -2.91
C ILE A 148 3.87 8.44 -3.47
N ASN A 149 3.20 8.38 -4.60
CA ASN A 149 2.59 9.55 -5.23
C ASN A 149 1.52 10.19 -4.33
N HIS A 150 0.69 9.38 -3.70
CA HIS A 150 -0.36 9.86 -2.79
C HIS A 150 0.25 10.60 -1.59
N VAL A 151 1.23 9.99 -0.91
CA VAL A 151 1.92 10.62 0.22
C VAL A 151 2.63 11.90 -0.21
N GLN A 152 3.33 11.87 -1.34
CA GLN A 152 4.02 13.04 -1.87
C GLN A 152 3.04 14.17 -2.21
N ALA A 153 1.94 13.87 -2.88
CA ALA A 153 0.94 14.88 -3.25
C ALA A 153 0.27 15.48 -2.01
N ARG A 154 -0.21 14.64 -1.08
CA ARG A 154 -0.95 15.09 0.10
C ARG A 154 -0.08 15.78 1.13
N ASP A 155 1.07 15.19 1.47
CA ASP A 155 1.89 15.58 2.63
C ASP A 155 3.22 16.24 2.21
N GLY A 156 3.59 16.23 0.92
CA GLY A 156 4.88 16.73 0.42
C GLY A 156 6.07 15.85 0.81
N GLU A 157 5.84 14.69 1.42
CA GLU A 157 6.89 13.77 1.84
C GLU A 157 7.33 12.90 0.67
N LYS A 158 8.64 12.89 0.39
CA LYS A 158 9.22 12.10 -0.71
C LYS A 158 9.80 10.80 -0.17
N ILE A 159 9.13 9.70 -0.49
CA ILE A 159 9.59 8.35 -0.17
C ILE A 159 10.21 7.76 -1.43
N ASP A 160 11.40 7.17 -1.31
CA ASP A 160 12.06 6.51 -2.44
C ASP A 160 11.30 5.25 -2.85
N ASN A 161 11.13 5.04 -4.16
CA ASN A 161 10.81 3.71 -4.66
C ASN A 161 12.08 2.85 -4.69
N MET A 162 11.94 1.56 -5.04
CA MET A 162 13.08 0.62 -5.02
C MET A 162 14.25 1.09 -5.90
N GLN A 163 13.98 1.61 -7.10
CA GLN A 163 15.01 2.11 -7.99
C GLN A 163 15.72 3.35 -7.41
N GLN A 164 14.96 4.31 -6.90
CA GLN A 164 15.51 5.53 -6.29
C GLN A 164 16.39 5.20 -5.08
N ALA A 165 15.95 4.26 -4.24
CA ALA A 165 16.70 3.83 -3.07
C ALA A 165 18.03 3.15 -3.46
N LEU A 166 18.02 2.29 -4.48
CA LEU A 166 19.24 1.64 -4.98
C LEU A 166 20.18 2.63 -5.66
N ASP A 167 19.67 3.57 -6.46
CA ASP A 167 20.46 4.65 -7.06
C ASP A 167 21.11 5.52 -5.98
N ARG A 168 20.37 5.84 -4.92
CA ARG A 168 20.87 6.60 -3.77
C ARG A 168 21.96 5.82 -3.02
N ALA A 169 21.77 4.52 -2.79
CA ALA A 169 22.79 3.68 -2.15
C ALA A 169 24.10 3.67 -2.94
N VAL A 170 24.03 3.55 -4.27
CA VAL A 170 25.20 3.65 -5.16
C VAL A 170 25.84 5.03 -5.07
N ALA A 171 25.06 6.11 -5.12
CA ALA A 171 25.55 7.48 -5.03
C ALA A 171 26.21 7.78 -3.68
N ASN A 172 25.70 7.19 -2.59
CA ASN A 172 26.26 7.29 -1.25
C ASN A 172 27.55 6.47 -1.05
N GLY A 173 27.95 5.66 -2.01
CA GLY A 173 29.15 4.82 -1.91
C GLY A 173 28.98 3.64 -0.96
N VAL A 174 27.75 3.14 -0.81
CA VAL A 174 27.46 1.91 -0.03
C VAL A 174 28.24 0.75 -0.63
N LYS A 175 28.91 -0.02 0.21
CA LYS A 175 29.65 -1.22 -0.17
C LYS A 175 28.89 -2.48 0.20
N ASN A 176 28.29 -2.49 1.38
CA ASN A 176 27.58 -3.63 1.93
C ASN A 176 26.09 -3.28 2.03
N LEU A 177 25.27 -3.98 1.26
CA LEU A 177 23.82 -3.79 1.23
C LEU A 177 23.13 -5.04 1.76
N ILE A 178 22.27 -4.86 2.75
CA ILE A 178 21.29 -5.86 3.19
C ILE A 178 19.91 -5.34 2.82
N VAL A 179 19.11 -6.14 2.11
CA VAL A 179 17.72 -5.83 1.81
C VAL A 179 16.82 -6.64 2.73
N GLN A 180 16.01 -5.93 3.52
CA GLN A 180 15.02 -6.52 4.42
C GLN A 180 13.62 -6.25 3.88
N PRO A 181 12.95 -7.22 3.27
CA PRO A 181 11.55 -7.08 2.91
C PRO A 181 10.68 -7.10 4.17
N THR A 182 9.61 -6.30 4.19
CA THR A 182 8.52 -6.42 5.16
C THR A 182 7.35 -7.23 4.63
N HIS A 183 7.51 -7.81 3.45
CA HIS A 183 6.52 -8.68 2.81
C HIS A 183 6.20 -9.88 3.70
N LEU A 184 4.96 -10.32 3.65
CA LEU A 184 4.49 -11.45 4.46
C LEU A 184 5.12 -12.78 4.00
N MET A 185 5.30 -12.95 2.69
CA MET A 185 5.72 -14.22 2.06
C MET A 185 6.51 -13.98 0.77
N HIS A 186 7.04 -15.04 0.18
CA HIS A 186 7.65 -15.07 -1.15
C HIS A 186 6.59 -14.92 -2.26
N GLY A 187 5.92 -13.77 -2.29
CA GLY A 187 4.90 -13.41 -3.27
C GLY A 187 5.44 -12.63 -4.47
N ALA A 188 4.52 -12.11 -5.29
CA ALA A 188 4.88 -11.36 -6.50
C ALA A 188 5.76 -10.15 -6.22
N GLU A 189 5.43 -9.37 -5.19
CA GLU A 189 6.20 -8.17 -4.82
C GLU A 189 7.63 -8.51 -4.35
N TYR A 190 7.79 -9.67 -3.66
CA TYR A 190 9.12 -10.15 -3.29
C TYR A 190 9.95 -10.55 -4.52
N ASP A 191 9.33 -11.20 -5.49
CA ASP A 191 9.98 -11.59 -6.75
C ASP A 191 10.40 -10.34 -7.55
N GLU A 192 9.51 -9.37 -7.71
CA GLU A 192 9.78 -8.09 -8.39
C GLU A 192 10.90 -7.29 -7.70
N MET A 193 10.92 -7.27 -6.37
CA MET A 193 12.00 -6.66 -5.59
C MET A 193 13.36 -7.30 -5.93
N ASN A 194 13.41 -8.64 -5.98
CA ASN A 194 14.65 -9.36 -6.33
C ASN A 194 15.08 -9.10 -7.76
N GLU A 195 14.15 -9.09 -8.73
CA GLU A 195 14.44 -8.77 -10.13
C GLU A 195 15.04 -7.36 -10.28
N MET A 196 14.53 -6.38 -9.56
CA MET A 196 15.10 -5.03 -9.54
C MET A 196 16.49 -5.04 -8.90
N LEU A 197 16.67 -5.71 -7.76
CA LEU A 197 17.94 -5.79 -7.05
C LEU A 197 19.03 -6.47 -7.89
N ASP A 198 18.67 -7.48 -8.70
CA ASP A 198 19.63 -8.21 -9.56
C ASP A 198 20.32 -7.29 -10.57
N GLN A 199 19.68 -6.18 -10.97
CA GLN A 199 20.28 -5.17 -11.86
C GLN A 199 21.37 -4.32 -11.16
N TYR A 200 21.43 -4.36 -9.83
CA TYR A 200 22.33 -3.53 -9.01
C TYR A 200 23.38 -4.33 -8.25
N ARG A 201 23.31 -5.67 -8.20
CA ARG A 201 24.20 -6.49 -7.36
C ARG A 201 25.69 -6.24 -7.62
N ASP A 202 26.08 -5.97 -8.85
CA ASP A 202 27.45 -5.69 -9.26
C ASP A 202 27.95 -4.30 -8.83
N LYS A 203 27.08 -3.43 -8.30
CA LYS A 203 27.42 -2.10 -7.80
C LYS A 203 27.92 -2.10 -6.35
N PHE A 204 27.76 -3.21 -5.64
CA PHE A 204 28.12 -3.36 -4.23
C PHE A 204 29.19 -4.44 -4.04
N GLU A 205 29.98 -4.34 -2.96
CA GLU A 205 30.94 -5.38 -2.61
C GLU A 205 30.25 -6.63 -2.05
N SER A 206 29.14 -6.43 -1.32
CA SER A 206 28.31 -7.52 -0.83
C SER A 206 26.82 -7.13 -0.86
N VAL A 207 25.97 -8.09 -1.22
CA VAL A 207 24.52 -7.97 -1.17
C VAL A 207 23.91 -9.20 -0.54
N ALA A 208 23.09 -9.00 0.50
CA ALA A 208 22.29 -10.05 1.10
C ALA A 208 20.81 -9.66 1.09
N VAL A 209 19.93 -10.63 0.97
CA VAL A 209 18.47 -10.44 1.06
C VAL A 209 17.97 -11.30 2.21
N ALA A 210 17.23 -10.68 3.13
CA ALA A 210 16.61 -11.39 4.23
C ALA A 210 15.30 -12.07 3.76
N GLU A 211 14.88 -13.08 4.51
CA GLU A 211 13.62 -13.77 4.27
C GLU A 211 12.42 -12.83 4.56
N PRO A 212 11.28 -13.04 3.87
CA PRO A 212 10.01 -12.46 4.26
C PRO A 212 9.57 -12.94 5.65
N LEU A 213 8.56 -12.30 6.24
CA LEU A 213 8.11 -12.55 7.61
C LEU A 213 7.82 -14.03 7.92
N LEU A 214 7.18 -14.76 7.00
CA LEU A 214 6.81 -16.17 7.16
C LEU A 214 7.90 -17.15 6.71
N GLY A 215 9.07 -16.65 6.28
CA GLY A 215 10.17 -17.48 5.82
C GLY A 215 9.84 -18.28 4.56
N GLU A 216 10.52 -19.41 4.39
CA GLU A 216 10.34 -20.27 3.21
C GLU A 216 8.89 -20.77 3.07
N VAL A 217 8.43 -20.81 1.81
CA VAL A 217 7.16 -21.43 1.43
C VAL A 217 7.40 -22.94 1.25
N GLY A 218 6.75 -23.77 2.03
CA GLY A 218 6.83 -25.21 1.88
C GLY A 218 6.06 -25.71 0.66
N ALA A 219 6.16 -27.01 0.40
CA ALA A 219 5.51 -27.65 -0.75
C ALA A 219 3.97 -27.70 -0.64
N ASP A 220 3.44 -27.74 0.57
CA ASP A 220 2.01 -27.84 0.84
C ASP A 220 1.66 -27.26 2.23
N ALA A 221 0.38 -27.26 2.57
CA ALA A 221 -0.14 -26.69 3.82
C ALA A 221 0.37 -27.38 5.11
N SER A 222 0.97 -28.55 5.04
CA SER A 222 1.52 -29.27 6.21
C SER A 222 2.93 -28.81 6.59
N VAL A 223 3.62 -28.08 5.71
CA VAL A 223 5.00 -27.64 5.93
C VAL A 223 5.00 -26.38 6.78
N ILE A 224 5.62 -26.45 7.94
CA ILE A 224 5.81 -25.33 8.86
C ILE A 224 7.28 -25.08 9.11
N ASN A 225 7.65 -23.88 9.56
CA ASN A 225 9.01 -23.49 9.90
C ASN A 225 9.04 -22.64 11.17
N ALA A 226 10.24 -22.34 11.65
CA ALA A 226 10.44 -21.55 12.87
C ALA A 226 9.91 -20.13 12.76
N ASP A 227 9.94 -19.51 11.57
CA ASP A 227 9.45 -18.15 11.34
C ASP A 227 7.92 -18.11 11.50
N LYS A 228 7.19 -19.05 10.89
CA LYS A 228 5.75 -19.18 11.04
C LYS A 228 5.35 -19.43 12.50
N GLU A 229 6.10 -20.27 13.22
CA GLU A 229 5.86 -20.51 14.66
C GLU A 229 6.07 -19.24 15.49
N ALA A 230 7.13 -18.49 15.22
CA ALA A 230 7.41 -17.24 15.92
C ALA A 230 6.33 -16.19 15.67
N VAL A 231 5.89 -16.03 14.42
CA VAL A 231 4.81 -15.13 14.04
C VAL A 231 3.49 -15.55 14.67
N ALA A 232 3.13 -16.84 14.60
CA ALA A 232 1.90 -17.37 15.19
C ALA A 232 1.82 -17.07 16.70
N LYS A 233 2.91 -17.27 17.42
CA LYS A 233 3.00 -16.95 18.86
C LYS A 233 2.84 -15.43 19.09
N ALA A 234 3.61 -14.61 18.38
CA ALA A 234 3.62 -13.17 18.58
C ALA A 234 2.24 -12.53 18.30
N VAL A 235 1.59 -12.87 17.19
CA VAL A 235 0.27 -12.29 16.84
C VAL A 235 -0.82 -12.81 17.78
N THR A 236 -0.76 -14.09 18.17
CA THR A 236 -1.74 -14.67 19.11
C THR A 236 -1.61 -14.03 20.50
N ASP A 237 -0.39 -13.89 21.02
CA ASP A 237 -0.14 -13.24 22.32
C ASP A 237 -0.62 -11.79 22.31
N ALA A 238 -0.36 -11.06 21.23
CA ALA A 238 -0.82 -9.69 21.09
C ALA A 238 -2.37 -9.59 21.08
N ALA A 239 -3.05 -10.42 20.29
CA ALA A 239 -4.50 -10.43 20.21
C ALA A 239 -5.16 -10.86 21.51
N VAL A 240 -4.63 -11.87 22.17
CA VAL A 240 -5.09 -12.36 23.49
C VAL A 240 -4.99 -11.25 24.54
N LYS A 241 -3.85 -10.56 24.58
CA LYS A 241 -3.62 -9.44 25.51
C LYS A 241 -4.57 -8.27 25.23
N ASP A 242 -4.72 -7.91 23.95
CA ASP A 242 -5.61 -6.81 23.54
C ASP A 242 -7.07 -7.10 23.91
N ALA A 243 -7.50 -8.35 23.76
CA ALA A 243 -8.84 -8.81 24.16
C ALA A 243 -9.01 -8.98 25.69
N GLY A 244 -7.96 -8.78 26.49
CA GLY A 244 -8.01 -8.84 27.94
C GLY A 244 -7.95 -10.24 28.54
N TYR A 245 -7.50 -11.25 27.78
CA TYR A 245 -7.32 -12.62 28.26
C TYR A 245 -5.88 -12.90 28.69
N GLU A 246 -5.71 -13.87 29.60
CA GLU A 246 -4.37 -14.34 30.02
C GLU A 246 -3.75 -15.32 29.03
N SER A 247 -4.57 -16.00 28.23
CA SER A 247 -4.11 -17.00 27.23
C SER A 247 -5.18 -17.28 26.17
N ALA A 248 -4.77 -17.83 25.05
CA ALA A 248 -5.70 -18.32 24.02
C ALA A 248 -6.66 -19.38 24.58
N ALA A 249 -6.19 -20.23 25.48
CA ALA A 249 -7.03 -21.23 26.14
C ALA A 249 -8.09 -20.62 27.06
N ALA A 250 -7.77 -19.54 27.78
CA ALA A 250 -8.74 -18.81 28.57
C ALA A 250 -9.81 -18.16 27.70
N ALA A 251 -9.43 -17.56 26.57
CA ALA A 251 -10.35 -17.04 25.58
C ALA A 251 -11.27 -18.12 24.98
N ALA A 252 -10.72 -19.29 24.66
CA ALA A 252 -11.48 -20.43 24.16
C ALA A 252 -12.52 -20.93 25.18
N ALA A 253 -12.17 -20.96 26.47
CA ALA A 253 -13.10 -21.32 27.54
C ALA A 253 -14.30 -20.36 27.61
N ASP A 254 -14.11 -19.10 27.26
CA ASP A 254 -15.14 -18.06 27.14
C ASP A 254 -15.83 -18.02 25.77
N LYS A 255 -15.54 -19.02 24.90
CA LYS A 255 -16.05 -19.09 23.52
C LYS A 255 -15.65 -17.89 22.65
N THR A 256 -14.46 -17.35 22.88
CA THR A 256 -13.86 -16.31 22.07
C THR A 256 -12.88 -16.92 21.08
N ALA A 257 -13.06 -16.63 19.80
CA ALA A 257 -12.16 -16.97 18.72
C ALA A 257 -11.45 -15.74 18.19
N PHE A 258 -10.22 -15.93 17.69
CA PHE A 258 -9.45 -14.91 16.99
C PHE A 258 -9.36 -15.27 15.51
N VAL A 259 -9.57 -14.30 14.65
CA VAL A 259 -9.41 -14.46 13.20
C VAL A 259 -8.40 -13.44 12.70
N PHE A 260 -7.28 -13.93 12.16
CA PHE A 260 -6.31 -13.09 11.50
C PHE A 260 -6.61 -13.05 10.00
N MET A 261 -6.87 -11.85 9.48
CA MET A 261 -7.23 -11.63 8.08
C MET A 261 -6.02 -11.13 7.31
N GLY A 262 -5.56 -11.92 6.35
CA GLY A 262 -4.62 -11.50 5.31
C GLY A 262 -5.35 -11.00 4.07
N HIS A 263 -4.61 -10.44 3.12
CA HIS A 263 -5.18 -9.98 1.84
C HIS A 263 -5.63 -11.17 0.99
N GLY A 264 -4.79 -12.18 0.88
CA GLY A 264 -4.92 -13.26 -0.10
C GLY A 264 -4.06 -12.96 -1.35
N THR A 265 -3.82 -13.97 -2.15
CA THR A 265 -3.08 -13.82 -3.40
C THR A 265 -3.32 -15.02 -4.32
N SER A 266 -3.36 -14.79 -5.62
CA SER A 266 -3.35 -15.85 -6.64
C SER A 266 -1.96 -16.45 -6.89
N HIS A 267 -0.90 -15.83 -6.34
CA HIS A 267 0.46 -16.34 -6.44
C HIS A 267 0.60 -17.72 -5.78
N THR A 268 1.55 -18.54 -6.23
CA THR A 268 1.79 -19.89 -5.67
C THR A 268 2.15 -19.88 -4.18
N ALA A 269 2.71 -18.79 -3.68
CA ALA A 269 3.00 -18.58 -2.26
C ALA A 269 1.75 -18.49 -1.37
N LYS A 270 0.54 -18.45 -1.92
CA LYS A 270 -0.74 -18.42 -1.17
C LYS A 270 -0.86 -19.55 -0.14
N VAL A 271 -0.20 -20.67 -0.36
CA VAL A 271 -0.15 -21.79 0.58
C VAL A 271 0.40 -21.40 1.95
N SER A 272 1.16 -20.29 2.05
CA SER A 272 1.65 -19.74 3.32
C SER A 272 0.52 -19.41 4.29
N TYR A 273 -0.65 -19.01 3.84
CA TYR A 273 -1.83 -18.78 4.68
C TYR A 273 -2.34 -20.10 5.28
N SER A 274 -2.47 -21.16 4.48
CA SER A 274 -2.86 -22.48 4.97
C SER A 274 -1.80 -23.08 5.91
N GLN A 275 -0.52 -22.84 5.64
CA GLN A 275 0.58 -23.21 6.54
C GLN A 275 0.49 -22.49 7.89
N MET A 276 0.08 -21.24 7.92
CA MET A 276 -0.15 -20.51 9.17
C MET A 276 -1.31 -21.13 9.97
N GLN A 277 -2.39 -21.54 9.32
CA GLN A 277 -3.47 -22.27 10.01
C GLN A 277 -2.97 -23.60 10.62
N THR A 278 -2.18 -24.36 9.86
CA THR A 278 -1.53 -25.59 10.37
C THR A 278 -0.61 -25.29 11.56
N THR A 279 0.13 -24.18 11.50
CA THR A 279 1.00 -23.73 12.58
C THR A 279 0.20 -23.41 13.85
N MET A 280 -0.92 -22.68 13.72
CA MET A 280 -1.82 -22.39 14.86
C MET A 280 -2.32 -23.68 15.53
N GLN A 281 -2.78 -24.64 14.74
CA GLN A 281 -3.24 -25.94 15.24
C GLN A 281 -2.12 -26.74 15.93
N THR A 282 -0.92 -26.75 15.33
CA THR A 282 0.24 -27.45 15.89
C THR A 282 0.68 -26.86 17.24
N LEU A 283 0.50 -25.54 17.43
CA LEU A 283 0.78 -24.86 18.69
C LEU A 283 -0.35 -24.97 19.72
N GLY A 284 -1.46 -25.63 19.37
CA GLY A 284 -2.61 -25.80 20.26
C GLY A 284 -3.52 -24.57 20.37
N TYR A 285 -3.47 -23.68 19.38
CA TYR A 285 -4.35 -22.52 19.31
C TYR A 285 -5.65 -22.88 18.54
N ASP A 286 -6.47 -23.75 19.13
CA ASP A 286 -7.65 -24.31 18.48
C ASP A 286 -8.76 -23.26 18.19
N ASN A 287 -8.70 -22.11 18.85
CA ASN A 287 -9.62 -20.99 18.66
C ASN A 287 -9.03 -19.84 17.81
N VAL A 288 -7.94 -20.09 17.07
CA VAL A 288 -7.29 -19.11 16.19
C VAL A 288 -7.39 -19.57 14.75
N PHE A 289 -7.90 -18.69 13.90
CA PHE A 289 -8.21 -18.97 12.50
C PHE A 289 -7.50 -17.96 11.58
N ILE A 290 -7.13 -18.43 10.39
CA ILE A 290 -6.53 -17.63 9.33
C ILE A 290 -7.55 -17.47 8.19
N GLY A 291 -7.86 -16.23 7.85
CA GLY A 291 -8.71 -15.87 6.73
C GLY A 291 -8.00 -14.94 5.75
N THR A 292 -8.57 -14.81 4.55
CA THR A 292 -8.13 -13.83 3.55
C THR A 292 -9.31 -13.07 2.97
N VAL A 293 -9.08 -11.81 2.61
CA VAL A 293 -10.11 -10.96 1.99
C VAL A 293 -10.50 -11.47 0.62
N GLU A 294 -9.51 -11.91 -0.18
CA GLU A 294 -9.74 -12.41 -1.54
C GLU A 294 -10.23 -13.87 -1.59
N GLY A 295 -10.20 -14.60 -0.45
CA GLY A 295 -10.55 -16.02 -0.41
C GLY A 295 -9.53 -16.92 -1.14
N GLU A 296 -8.28 -16.47 -1.23
CA GLU A 296 -7.18 -17.20 -1.84
C GLU A 296 -6.03 -17.43 -0.84
N PRO A 297 -5.78 -18.69 -0.47
CA PRO A 297 -6.41 -19.96 -0.94
C PRO A 297 -7.85 -20.15 -0.45
N GLU A 298 -8.63 -21.03 -1.10
CA GLU A 298 -10.07 -21.23 -0.86
C GLU A 298 -10.41 -21.59 0.59
N ASP A 299 -9.55 -22.36 1.28
CA ASP A 299 -9.73 -22.74 2.68
C ASP A 299 -9.63 -21.55 3.66
N THR A 300 -9.19 -20.39 3.19
CA THR A 300 -9.11 -19.13 3.94
C THR A 300 -10.21 -18.13 3.56
N SER A 301 -11.17 -18.52 2.72
CA SER A 301 -12.30 -17.67 2.37
C SER A 301 -13.13 -17.30 3.60
N CYS A 302 -13.82 -16.15 3.55
CA CYS A 302 -14.68 -15.73 4.66
C CYS A 302 -15.72 -16.80 5.02
N GLU A 303 -16.32 -17.46 4.03
CA GLU A 303 -17.28 -18.54 4.23
C GLU A 303 -16.65 -19.74 4.94
N ALA A 304 -15.47 -20.18 4.49
CA ALA A 304 -14.76 -21.31 5.11
C ALA A 304 -14.38 -21.01 6.58
N VAL A 305 -13.90 -19.80 6.85
CA VAL A 305 -13.52 -19.37 8.21
C VAL A 305 -14.75 -19.25 9.11
N ILE A 306 -15.86 -18.69 8.64
CA ILE A 306 -17.12 -18.60 9.41
C ILE A 306 -17.62 -20.00 9.79
N GLU A 307 -17.60 -20.95 8.87
CA GLU A 307 -18.01 -22.33 9.17
C GLU A 307 -17.04 -23.02 10.16
N ALA A 308 -15.74 -22.79 10.03
CA ALA A 308 -14.73 -23.30 10.97
C ALA A 308 -14.93 -22.74 12.39
N VAL A 309 -15.16 -21.43 12.52
CA VAL A 309 -15.43 -20.77 13.82
C VAL A 309 -16.73 -21.27 14.45
N LYS A 310 -17.79 -21.50 13.66
CA LYS A 310 -19.05 -22.05 14.17
C LYS A 310 -18.93 -23.51 14.64
N ALA A 311 -18.01 -24.26 14.03
CA ALA A 311 -17.78 -25.66 14.36
C ALA A 311 -16.90 -25.87 15.60
N ALA A 312 -16.09 -24.86 15.96
CA ALA A 312 -15.21 -24.88 17.14
C ALA A 312 -15.96 -24.46 18.41
#